data_22788cf637d57b23d6aa8e01d9a8ca0c
#
_entry.id   22788cf637d57b23d6aa8e01d9a8ca0c
#
_cell.length_a   1.000
_cell.length_b   1.000
_cell.length_c   1.000
_cell.angle_alpha   90.00
_cell.angle_beta   90.00
_cell.angle_gamma   90.00
#
_symmetry.space_group_name_H-M   'P 1'
#
loop_
_entity.id
_entity.type
_entity.pdbx_description
1 polymer ?
#
loop_
_entity_poly.entity_id
_entity_poly.type
_entity_poly.pdbx_seq_one_letter_code
_entity_poly.pdbx_strand_id
1 'polypeptide(L)'
;SGTWFAVGELNGEITSRLKEVQKIMLNVGKCDLTDNIYGAKWTKLIANSMTCPFSSLNLKNWEAVKLPGMFDFSVGVGRESFKVGKALGYMIEPLFGLTNEDIGNAGEDAAELVMKKMVKDVGPNARTHAAQDHIKGRRSEIEFINGRVSKEGRKLGISTPYNDAVVEIAKMTHSGKIDLDPS
;
A
#
# COMPACT_ATOMS: atom_id res chain seq x y z
N SER A 1 -0.92 -1.33 18.57
CA SER A 1 -0.23 -2.01 17.46
C SER A 1 1.27 -1.82 17.65
N GLY A 2 2.02 -2.92 17.73
CA GLY A 2 3.47 -2.86 17.87
C GLY A 2 4.15 -2.44 16.57
N THR A 3 5.32 -1.82 16.69
CA THR A 3 6.19 -1.52 15.54
C THR A 3 6.74 -2.85 14.98
N TRP A 4 6.66 -3.01 13.65
CA TRP A 4 7.16 -4.18 12.96
C TRP A 4 8.02 -3.77 11.77
N PHE A 5 9.11 -4.50 11.58
CA PHE A 5 10.05 -4.33 10.50
C PHE A 5 10.25 -5.65 9.75
N ALA A 6 10.53 -5.56 8.45
CA ALA A 6 11.12 -6.63 7.66
C ALA A 6 12.44 -6.12 7.07
N VAL A 7 13.51 -6.88 7.22
CA VAL A 7 14.83 -6.57 6.67
C VAL A 7 15.34 -7.73 5.83
N GLY A 8 15.96 -7.43 4.69
CA GLY A 8 16.46 -8.42 3.75
C GLY A 8 17.55 -7.84 2.86
N GLU A 9 18.48 -8.69 2.42
CA GLU A 9 19.42 -8.34 1.38
C GLU A 9 18.73 -8.34 0.01
N LEU A 10 19.25 -7.54 -0.93
CA LEU A 10 18.67 -7.44 -2.27
C LEU A 10 18.81 -8.72 -3.10
N ASN A 11 19.81 -9.56 -2.77
CA ASN A 11 20.05 -10.85 -3.41
C ASN A 11 19.36 -12.02 -2.69
N GLY A 12 18.59 -11.75 -1.62
CA GLY A 12 17.87 -12.78 -0.84
C GLY A 12 18.75 -13.55 0.18
N GLU A 13 20.04 -13.25 0.31
CA GLU A 13 20.90 -13.94 1.29
C GLU A 13 20.64 -13.47 2.72
N ILE A 14 20.68 -14.39 3.67
CA ILE A 14 20.59 -14.06 5.10
C ILE A 14 22.03 -13.96 5.65
N THR A 15 22.63 -12.79 5.46
CA THR A 15 24.01 -12.51 5.83
C THR A 15 24.19 -12.25 7.34
N SER A 16 25.45 -12.32 7.82
CA SER A 16 25.80 -11.94 9.21
C SER A 16 25.47 -10.46 9.46
N ARG A 17 25.75 -9.58 8.49
CA ARG A 17 25.39 -8.15 8.56
C ARG A 17 23.88 -7.95 8.74
N LEU A 18 23.07 -8.70 8.00
CA LEU A 18 21.60 -8.61 8.10
C LEU A 18 21.11 -9.01 9.50
N LYS A 19 21.73 -10.05 10.10
CA LYS A 19 21.42 -10.49 11.46
C LYS A 19 21.83 -9.44 12.52
N GLU A 20 22.90 -8.70 12.29
CA GLU A 20 23.28 -7.58 13.16
C GLU A 20 22.28 -6.42 13.07
N VAL A 21 21.85 -6.06 11.85
CA VAL A 21 20.79 -5.07 11.66
C VAL A 21 19.51 -5.50 12.37
N GLN A 22 19.12 -6.77 12.23
CA GLN A 22 17.95 -7.29 12.95
C GLN A 22 18.07 -7.11 14.46
N LYS A 23 19.21 -7.45 15.06
CA LYS A 23 19.44 -7.29 16.52
C LYS A 23 19.26 -5.84 16.96
N ILE A 24 19.71 -4.88 16.16
CA ILE A 24 19.53 -3.44 16.45
C ILE A 24 18.04 -3.08 16.39
N MET A 25 17.34 -3.50 15.32
CA MET A 25 15.93 -3.18 15.09
C MET A 25 15.00 -3.82 16.12
N LEU A 26 15.36 -4.97 16.69
CA LEU A 26 14.60 -5.65 17.76
C LEU A 26 14.52 -4.82 19.05
N ASN A 27 15.41 -3.84 19.27
CA ASN A 27 15.29 -2.90 20.39
C ASN A 27 14.16 -1.87 20.19
N VAL A 28 13.65 -1.71 18.96
CA VAL A 28 12.60 -0.76 18.60
C VAL A 28 11.26 -1.47 18.43
N GLY A 29 11.27 -2.69 17.88
CA GLY A 29 10.06 -3.46 17.62
C GLY A 29 10.34 -4.82 17.01
N LYS A 30 9.29 -5.59 16.70
CA LYS A 30 9.44 -6.86 15.99
C LYS A 30 10.18 -6.66 14.67
N CYS A 31 11.18 -7.50 14.39
CA CYS A 31 11.97 -7.43 13.17
C CYS A 31 12.15 -8.83 12.58
N ASP A 32 11.56 -9.08 11.43
CA ASP A 32 11.66 -10.34 10.71
C ASP A 32 12.74 -10.25 9.62
N LEU A 33 13.53 -11.33 9.47
CA LEU A 33 14.42 -11.50 8.32
C LEU A 33 13.61 -12.04 7.14
N THR A 34 13.87 -11.53 5.95
CA THR A 34 13.27 -12.05 4.72
C THR A 34 14.33 -12.23 3.63
N ASP A 35 14.24 -13.31 2.89
CA ASP A 35 14.97 -13.57 1.64
C ASP A 35 14.25 -12.97 0.42
N ASN A 36 13.03 -12.46 0.62
CA ASN A 36 12.15 -11.88 -0.39
C ASN A 36 11.85 -10.39 -0.13
N ILE A 37 12.90 -9.56 0.02
CA ILE A 37 12.72 -8.13 0.38
C ILE A 37 11.92 -7.35 -0.67
N TYR A 38 12.04 -7.69 -1.94
CA TYR A 38 11.26 -7.04 -3.00
C TYR A 38 9.77 -7.37 -2.89
N GLY A 39 9.43 -8.63 -2.61
CA GLY A 39 8.04 -9.05 -2.35
C GLY A 39 7.47 -8.38 -1.11
N ALA A 40 8.21 -8.34 0.00
CA ALA A 40 7.80 -7.66 1.22
C ALA A 40 7.52 -6.17 1.00
N LYS A 41 8.40 -5.47 0.27
CA LYS A 41 8.21 -4.06 -0.10
C LYS A 41 6.99 -3.86 -1.01
N TRP A 42 6.81 -4.74 -2.00
CA TRP A 42 5.67 -4.63 -2.91
C TRP A 42 4.36 -4.94 -2.20
N THR A 43 4.34 -5.91 -1.30
CA THR A 43 3.18 -6.21 -0.45
C THR A 43 2.72 -4.99 0.36
N LYS A 44 3.68 -4.30 0.99
CA LYS A 44 3.38 -3.05 1.70
C LYS A 44 2.89 -1.96 0.74
N LEU A 45 3.46 -1.87 -0.48
CA LEU A 45 3.02 -0.92 -1.50
C LEU A 45 1.57 -1.19 -1.92
N ILE A 46 1.16 -2.44 -2.10
CA ILE A 46 -0.24 -2.81 -2.38
C ILE A 46 -1.16 -2.24 -1.31
N ALA A 47 -0.90 -2.53 -0.04
CA ALA A 47 -1.72 -2.04 1.07
C ALA A 47 -1.81 -0.50 1.10
N ASN A 48 -0.67 0.17 0.94
CA ASN A 48 -0.63 1.63 0.92
C ASN A 48 -1.37 2.21 -0.29
N SER A 49 -1.21 1.61 -1.49
CA SER A 49 -1.89 2.09 -2.70
C SER A 49 -3.41 2.09 -2.56
N MET A 50 -3.96 1.05 -1.91
CA MET A 50 -5.40 0.89 -1.69
C MET A 50 -5.99 1.95 -0.74
N THR A 51 -5.18 2.55 0.12
CA THR A 51 -5.64 3.61 1.04
C THR A 51 -5.35 5.02 0.54
N CYS A 52 -4.52 5.18 -0.49
CA CYS A 52 -4.23 6.48 -1.09
C CYS A 52 -5.48 7.23 -1.60
N PRO A 53 -6.54 6.58 -2.11
CA PRO A 53 -7.79 7.27 -2.47
C PRO A 53 -8.38 8.13 -1.34
N PHE A 54 -8.17 7.73 -0.08
CA PHE A 54 -8.69 8.47 1.10
C PHE A 54 -7.94 9.77 1.37
N SER A 55 -6.77 9.94 0.79
CA SER A 55 -5.86 11.05 1.13
C SER A 55 -6.33 12.42 0.66
N SER A 56 -7.13 12.47 -0.39
CA SER A 56 -7.73 13.71 -0.91
C SER A 56 -9.06 14.07 -0.25
N LEU A 57 -9.46 13.26 0.72
CA LEU A 57 -10.64 13.49 1.54
C LEU A 57 -10.17 13.83 2.97
N ASN A 58 -10.52 14.94 3.52
CA ASN A 58 -10.16 15.26 4.91
C ASN A 58 -10.88 14.36 5.94
N LEU A 59 -11.04 13.07 5.64
CA LEU A 59 -11.73 12.06 6.42
C LEU A 59 -10.76 11.07 7.06
N LYS A 60 -11.24 10.37 8.09
CA LYS A 60 -10.57 9.18 8.61
C LYS A 60 -10.79 8.01 7.65
N ASN A 61 -9.87 7.03 7.66
CA ASN A 61 -9.93 5.90 6.72
C ASN A 61 -11.27 5.15 6.75
N TRP A 62 -11.84 4.91 7.96
CA TRP A 62 -13.09 4.20 8.10
C TRP A 62 -14.33 5.02 7.68
N GLU A 63 -14.24 6.35 7.70
CA GLU A 63 -15.26 7.25 7.15
C GLU A 63 -15.19 7.26 5.63
N ALA A 64 -13.99 7.45 5.10
CA ALA A 64 -13.76 7.48 3.66
C ALA A 64 -14.19 6.18 2.95
N VAL A 65 -13.86 5.01 3.53
CA VAL A 65 -14.21 3.72 2.92
C VAL A 65 -15.72 3.46 2.83
N LYS A 66 -16.54 4.15 3.63
CA LYS A 66 -18.01 4.05 3.61
C LYS A 66 -18.67 4.93 2.56
N LEU A 67 -17.93 5.84 1.95
CA LEU A 67 -18.47 6.63 0.84
C LEU A 67 -18.88 5.70 -0.31
N PRO A 68 -19.99 6.00 -0.99
CA PRO A 68 -20.46 5.20 -2.12
C PRO A 68 -19.35 4.96 -3.16
N GLY A 69 -19.09 3.70 -3.50
CA GLY A 69 -18.08 3.30 -4.48
C GLY A 69 -16.62 3.34 -4.02
N MET A 70 -16.30 3.92 -2.86
CA MET A 70 -14.92 4.08 -2.41
C MET A 70 -14.25 2.74 -2.07
N PHE A 71 -15.00 1.82 -1.47
CA PHE A 71 -14.51 0.47 -1.20
C PHE A 71 -14.11 -0.23 -2.52
N ASP A 72 -15.02 -0.24 -3.50
CA ASP A 72 -14.80 -0.90 -4.80
C ASP A 72 -13.68 -0.23 -5.59
N PHE A 73 -13.58 1.11 -5.53
CA PHE A 73 -12.48 1.86 -6.12
C PHE A 73 -11.14 1.45 -5.51
N SER A 74 -11.04 1.36 -4.19
CA SER A 74 -9.83 0.93 -3.48
C SER A 74 -9.46 -0.52 -3.80
N VAL A 75 -10.45 -1.41 -3.93
CA VAL A 75 -10.25 -2.79 -4.41
C VAL A 75 -9.72 -2.79 -5.85
N GLY A 76 -10.24 -1.94 -6.73
CA GLY A 76 -9.74 -1.76 -8.10
C GLY A 76 -8.25 -1.37 -8.12
N VAL A 77 -7.87 -0.37 -7.30
CA VAL A 77 -6.45 0.01 -7.11
C VAL A 77 -5.60 -1.19 -6.68
N GLY A 78 -6.09 -1.98 -5.72
CA GLY A 78 -5.40 -3.17 -5.23
C GLY A 78 -5.23 -4.24 -6.29
N ARG A 79 -6.28 -4.55 -7.07
CA ARG A 79 -6.23 -5.55 -8.16
C ARG A 79 -5.15 -5.20 -9.19
N GLU A 80 -5.05 -3.94 -9.60
CA GLU A 80 -3.99 -3.48 -10.49
C GLU A 80 -2.61 -3.65 -9.85
N SER A 81 -2.46 -3.28 -8.58
CA SER A 81 -1.20 -3.39 -7.85
C SER A 81 -0.74 -4.83 -7.68
N PHE A 82 -1.67 -5.77 -7.40
CA PHE A 82 -1.40 -7.21 -7.39
C PHE A 82 -0.97 -7.71 -8.77
N LYS A 83 -1.72 -7.35 -9.82
CA LYS A 83 -1.43 -7.77 -11.20
C LYS A 83 -0.05 -7.34 -11.66
N VAL A 84 0.32 -6.08 -11.39
CA VAL A 84 1.64 -5.54 -11.74
C VAL A 84 2.74 -6.23 -10.92
N GLY A 85 2.55 -6.42 -9.61
CA GLY A 85 3.51 -7.11 -8.75
C GLY A 85 3.76 -8.55 -9.19
N LYS A 86 2.71 -9.29 -9.53
CA LYS A 86 2.81 -10.65 -10.07
C LYS A 86 3.58 -10.68 -11.41
N ALA A 87 3.31 -9.74 -12.29
CA ALA A 87 4.00 -9.64 -13.59
C ALA A 87 5.47 -9.23 -13.45
N LEU A 88 5.85 -8.54 -12.36
CA LEU A 88 7.25 -8.26 -12.00
C LEU A 88 7.96 -9.47 -11.36
N GLY A 89 7.26 -10.58 -11.14
CA GLY A 89 7.80 -11.78 -10.51
C GLY A 89 7.91 -11.69 -8.97
N TYR A 90 7.28 -10.71 -8.34
CA TYR A 90 7.32 -10.57 -6.89
C TYR A 90 6.39 -11.56 -6.20
N MET A 91 6.91 -12.32 -5.25
CA MET A 91 6.10 -13.11 -4.33
C MET A 91 5.52 -12.19 -3.26
N ILE A 92 4.19 -12.22 -3.12
CA ILE A 92 3.50 -11.41 -2.11
C ILE A 92 3.70 -12.04 -0.74
N GLU A 93 4.16 -11.27 0.22
CA GLU A 93 4.36 -11.70 1.60
C GLU A 93 3.05 -11.70 2.41
N PRO A 94 2.98 -12.40 3.55
CA PRO A 94 1.85 -12.34 4.46
C PRO A 94 1.51 -10.90 4.86
N LEU A 95 0.22 -10.56 4.87
CA LEU A 95 -0.25 -9.19 5.09
C LEU A 95 -1.48 -9.19 6.00
N PHE A 96 -1.47 -8.39 7.06
CA PHE A 96 -2.58 -8.27 8.03
C PHE A 96 -3.06 -9.61 8.59
N GLY A 97 -2.15 -10.57 8.81
CA GLY A 97 -2.48 -11.91 9.27
C GLY A 97 -3.09 -12.84 8.21
N LEU A 98 -3.14 -12.40 6.94
CA LEU A 98 -3.41 -13.27 5.79
C LEU A 98 -2.11 -13.95 5.38
N THR A 99 -2.18 -15.25 5.18
CA THR A 99 -1.05 -16.05 4.69
C THR A 99 -0.89 -15.94 3.17
N ASN A 100 0.25 -16.41 2.64
CA ASN A 100 0.44 -16.51 1.19
C ASN A 100 -0.59 -17.44 0.55
N GLU A 101 -1.02 -18.49 1.28
CA GLU A 101 -2.06 -19.42 0.84
C GLU A 101 -3.43 -18.73 0.76
N ASP A 102 -3.81 -17.94 1.77
CA ASP A 102 -5.06 -17.14 1.76
C ASP A 102 -5.11 -16.22 0.54
N ILE A 103 -4.00 -15.49 0.28
CA ILE A 103 -3.90 -14.56 -0.85
C ILE A 103 -3.88 -15.31 -2.18
N GLY A 104 -3.16 -16.45 -2.26
CA GLY A 104 -3.09 -17.28 -3.45
C GLY A 104 -4.44 -17.90 -3.82
N ASN A 105 -5.15 -18.43 -2.83
CA ASN A 105 -6.47 -19.04 -3.02
C ASN A 105 -7.55 -18.01 -3.38
N ALA A 106 -7.44 -16.78 -2.90
CA ALA A 106 -8.36 -15.70 -3.25
C ALA A 106 -8.21 -15.25 -4.72
N GLY A 107 -7.08 -15.50 -5.36
CA GLY A 107 -6.87 -15.17 -6.78
C GLY A 107 -7.16 -13.71 -7.10
N GLU A 108 -8.17 -13.43 -7.95
CA GLU A 108 -8.59 -12.07 -8.31
C GLU A 108 -9.27 -11.33 -7.15
N ASP A 109 -9.77 -12.04 -6.16
CA ASP A 109 -10.42 -11.48 -4.97
C ASP A 109 -9.41 -11.13 -3.85
N ALA A 110 -8.12 -11.39 -4.05
CA ALA A 110 -7.07 -11.09 -3.06
C ALA A 110 -7.10 -9.63 -2.58
N ALA A 111 -7.32 -8.69 -3.50
CA ALA A 111 -7.42 -7.26 -3.16
C ALA A 111 -8.63 -6.99 -2.25
N GLU A 112 -9.77 -7.59 -2.53
CA GLU A 112 -10.97 -7.43 -1.71
C GLU A 112 -10.79 -8.04 -0.32
N LEU A 113 -10.17 -9.23 -0.24
CA LEU A 113 -9.83 -9.89 1.02
C LEU A 113 -8.91 -9.01 1.88
N VAL A 114 -7.86 -8.45 1.27
CA VAL A 114 -6.93 -7.52 1.94
C VAL A 114 -7.68 -6.27 2.42
N MET A 115 -8.53 -5.67 1.57
CA MET A 115 -9.28 -4.46 1.94
C MET A 115 -10.23 -4.70 3.11
N LYS A 116 -10.98 -5.80 3.10
CA LYS A 116 -11.85 -6.20 4.23
C LYS A 116 -11.06 -6.34 5.53
N LYS A 117 -9.88 -6.95 5.46
CA LYS A 117 -9.01 -7.12 6.62
C LYS A 117 -8.46 -5.79 7.13
N MET A 118 -8.03 -4.91 6.22
CA MET A 118 -7.55 -3.57 6.57
C MET A 118 -8.64 -2.75 7.27
N VAL A 119 -9.86 -2.74 6.74
CA VAL A 119 -11.00 -2.02 7.35
C VAL A 119 -11.28 -2.52 8.76
N LYS A 120 -11.13 -3.83 9.01
CA LYS A 120 -11.35 -4.43 10.33
C LYS A 120 -10.25 -4.09 11.33
N ASP A 121 -8.99 -4.11 10.89
CA ASP A 121 -7.82 -4.05 11.78
C ASP A 121 -7.29 -2.62 11.99
N VAL A 122 -7.66 -1.67 11.11
CA VAL A 122 -7.27 -0.27 11.23
C VAL A 122 -8.18 0.45 12.22
N GLY A 123 -7.58 1.10 13.21
CA GLY A 123 -8.32 1.79 14.26
C GLY A 123 -9.19 2.95 13.74
N PRO A 124 -10.27 3.32 14.49
CA PRO A 124 -11.29 4.26 14.04
C PRO A 124 -10.79 5.69 13.78
N ASN A 125 -9.62 6.04 14.30
CA ASN A 125 -9.04 7.39 14.15
C ASN A 125 -7.88 7.44 13.14
N ALA A 126 -7.60 6.35 12.44
CA ALA A 126 -6.49 6.30 11.50
C ALA A 126 -6.76 7.20 10.27
N ARG A 127 -5.72 7.93 9.87
CA ARG A 127 -5.63 8.66 8.61
C ARG A 127 -4.42 8.15 7.84
N THR A 128 -4.46 8.14 6.52
CA THR A 128 -3.29 7.81 5.69
C THR A 128 -2.17 8.83 5.91
N HIS A 129 -0.92 8.42 5.71
CA HIS A 129 0.22 9.36 5.74
C HIS A 129 0.04 10.47 4.69
N ALA A 130 -0.41 10.11 3.49
CA ALA A 130 -0.68 11.06 2.43
C ALA A 130 -1.78 12.08 2.80
N ALA A 131 -2.85 11.67 3.51
CA ALA A 131 -3.84 12.61 4.03
C ALA A 131 -3.23 13.58 5.04
N GLN A 132 -2.36 13.10 5.92
CA GLN A 132 -1.66 13.96 6.89
C GLN A 132 -0.74 14.97 6.21
N ASP A 133 -0.08 14.59 5.11
CA ASP A 133 0.76 15.48 4.32
C ASP A 133 -0.09 16.55 3.62
N HIS A 134 -1.20 16.16 3.00
CA HIS A 134 -2.10 17.10 2.34
C HIS A 134 -2.68 18.12 3.32
N ILE A 135 -3.15 17.68 4.52
CA ILE A 135 -3.66 18.57 5.57
C ILE A 135 -2.59 19.59 6.02
N LYS A 136 -1.32 19.20 6.00
CA LYS A 136 -0.18 20.07 6.35
C LYS A 136 0.35 20.88 5.17
N GLY A 137 -0.32 20.85 4.01
CA GLY A 137 0.14 21.52 2.79
C GLY A 137 1.44 20.94 2.22
N ARG A 138 1.75 19.67 2.52
CA ARG A 138 2.95 18.99 2.04
C ARG A 138 2.63 18.14 0.83
N ARG A 139 3.61 17.97 -0.05
CA ARG A 139 3.52 17.01 -1.13
C ARG A 139 3.56 15.58 -0.56
N SER A 140 2.55 14.78 -0.91
CA SER A 140 2.46 13.38 -0.49
C SER A 140 3.31 12.46 -1.37
N GLU A 141 3.51 11.23 -0.90
CA GLU A 141 4.27 10.19 -1.61
C GLU A 141 3.45 9.37 -2.62
N ILE A 142 2.21 9.77 -2.94
CA ILE A 142 1.30 9.03 -3.84
C ILE A 142 1.94 8.74 -5.21
N GLU A 143 2.71 9.69 -5.75
CA GLU A 143 3.42 9.48 -7.02
C GLU A 143 4.47 8.36 -6.94
N PHE A 144 5.01 8.07 -5.75
CA PHE A 144 5.96 6.99 -5.51
C PHE A 144 5.29 5.67 -5.13
N ILE A 145 4.01 5.68 -4.76
CA ILE A 145 3.19 4.51 -4.44
C ILE A 145 2.35 4.14 -5.67
N ASN A 146 1.23 4.81 -5.89
CA ASN A 146 0.34 4.55 -7.03
C ASN A 146 1.03 4.85 -8.37
N GLY A 147 1.80 5.93 -8.44
CA GLY A 147 2.60 6.26 -9.62
C GLY A 147 3.67 5.22 -9.94
N ARG A 148 4.20 4.49 -8.94
CA ARG A 148 5.10 3.35 -9.18
C ARG A 148 4.34 2.20 -9.84
N VAL A 149 3.13 1.87 -9.38
CA VAL A 149 2.27 0.85 -10.01
C VAL A 149 2.00 1.22 -11.45
N SER A 150 1.56 2.46 -11.71
CA SER A 150 1.28 2.97 -13.05
C SER A 150 2.51 2.92 -13.97
N LYS A 151 3.68 3.31 -13.46
CA LYS A 151 4.94 3.29 -14.22
C LYS A 151 5.35 1.88 -14.61
N GLU A 152 5.33 0.94 -13.68
CA GLU A 152 5.69 -0.44 -13.98
C GLU A 152 4.62 -1.12 -14.83
N GLY A 153 3.33 -0.83 -14.60
CA GLY A 153 2.23 -1.29 -15.45
C GLY A 153 2.45 -0.91 -16.91
N ARG A 154 2.75 0.36 -17.20
CA ARG A 154 3.06 0.81 -18.57
C ARG A 154 4.22 0.06 -19.22
N LYS A 155 5.30 -0.22 -18.48
CA LYS A 155 6.44 -1.00 -19.00
C LYS A 155 6.07 -2.43 -19.38
N LEU A 156 5.09 -3.00 -18.67
CA LEU A 156 4.63 -4.38 -18.84
C LEU A 156 3.41 -4.50 -19.78
N GLY A 157 2.91 -3.38 -20.33
CA GLY A 157 1.68 -3.36 -21.12
C GLY A 157 0.41 -3.64 -20.30
N ILE A 158 0.44 -3.41 -18.99
CA ILE A 158 -0.68 -3.60 -18.08
C ILE A 158 -1.33 -2.24 -17.81
N SER A 159 -2.63 -2.10 -18.13
CA SER A 159 -3.43 -0.92 -17.84
C SER A 159 -3.68 -0.80 -16.34
N THR A 160 -3.54 0.43 -15.81
CA THR A 160 -3.70 0.75 -14.38
C THR A 160 -4.55 2.01 -14.16
N PRO A 161 -5.78 2.08 -14.72
CA PRO A 161 -6.60 3.30 -14.69
C PRO A 161 -6.96 3.75 -13.28
N TYR A 162 -7.17 2.86 -12.33
CA TYR A 162 -7.45 3.22 -10.94
C TYR A 162 -6.24 3.90 -10.27
N ASN A 163 -5.05 3.35 -10.42
CA ASN A 163 -3.82 3.96 -9.89
C ASN A 163 -3.51 5.28 -10.59
N ASP A 164 -3.72 5.38 -11.91
CA ASP A 164 -3.55 6.62 -12.67
C ASP A 164 -4.49 7.72 -12.16
N ALA A 165 -5.76 7.38 -11.90
CA ALA A 165 -6.74 8.32 -11.35
C ALA A 165 -6.32 8.85 -9.96
N VAL A 166 -5.82 7.99 -9.07
CA VAL A 166 -5.32 8.38 -7.75
C VAL A 166 -4.15 9.37 -7.88
N VAL A 167 -3.24 9.13 -8.82
CA VAL A 167 -2.09 10.03 -9.07
C VAL A 167 -2.57 11.40 -9.59
N GLU A 168 -3.53 11.42 -10.51
CA GLU A 168 -4.07 12.69 -11.04
C GLU A 168 -4.81 13.48 -9.94
N ILE A 169 -5.63 12.84 -9.11
CA ILE A 169 -6.30 13.49 -7.98
C ILE A 169 -5.25 14.09 -7.03
N ALA A 170 -4.19 13.35 -6.70
CA ALA A 170 -3.12 13.87 -5.84
C ALA A 170 -2.42 15.11 -6.44
N LYS A 171 -2.15 15.12 -7.74
CA LYS A 171 -1.58 16.29 -8.44
C LYS A 171 -2.54 17.49 -8.41
N MET A 172 -3.83 17.26 -8.59
CA MET A 172 -4.84 18.31 -8.49
C MET A 172 -4.91 18.90 -7.08
N THR A 173 -4.85 18.05 -6.05
CA THR A 173 -4.77 18.46 -4.65
C THR A 173 -3.51 19.30 -4.39
N HIS A 174 -2.33 18.82 -4.84
CA HIS A 174 -1.05 19.54 -4.66
C HIS A 174 -1.01 20.89 -5.38
N SER A 175 -1.73 21.03 -6.49
CA SER A 175 -1.82 22.29 -7.24
C SER A 175 -2.94 23.22 -6.77
N GLY A 176 -3.68 22.84 -5.75
CA GLY A 176 -4.83 23.60 -5.23
C GLY A 176 -6.03 23.65 -6.18
N LYS A 177 -6.11 22.74 -7.16
CA LYS A 177 -7.25 22.67 -8.10
C LYS A 177 -8.47 22.00 -7.48
N ILE A 178 -8.27 21.19 -6.46
CA ILE A 178 -9.31 20.57 -5.66
C ILE A 178 -8.98 20.76 -4.18
N ASP A 179 -10.02 21.01 -3.39
CA ASP A 179 -9.92 21.10 -1.94
C ASP A 179 -10.01 19.72 -1.31
N LEU A 180 -9.52 19.62 -0.05
CA LEU A 180 -9.59 18.40 0.74
C LEU A 180 -10.96 18.18 1.40
N ASP A 181 -11.93 18.99 1.08
CA ASP A 181 -13.28 18.91 1.65
C ASP A 181 -14.15 17.95 0.81
N PRO A 182 -14.76 16.93 1.43
CA PRO A 182 -15.66 16.00 0.73
C PRO A 182 -17.08 16.56 0.51
N SER A 183 -17.42 17.76 1.00
CA SER A 183 -18.74 18.41 0.88
C SER A 183 -19.06 18.95 -0.50
#